data_86d41da6f17ea32e4792f9a6f59a313f
#
_entry.id   86d41da6f17ea32e4792f9a6f59a313f
#
_cell.length_a   1.000
_cell.length_b   1.000
_cell.length_c   1.000
_cell.angle_alpha   90.00
_cell.angle_beta   90.00
_cell.angle_gamma   90.00
#
_symmetry.space_group_name_H-M   'P 1'
#
loop_
_entity.id
_entity.type
_entity.pdbx_description
1 polymer ?
#
loop_
_entity_poly.entity_id
_entity_poly.type
_entity_poly.pdbx_seq_one_letter_code
_entity_poly.pdbx_strand_id
1 'polypeptide(L)'
;MHFAFFVLNLHHQSLKPMIFNDIISNADIIQAWNETIELRLTIFVATCILLLYLTDLICRKAIVPLANKITRRTSSRWDEILLNSDVLTNIFRIFPPIIMLALLPHMLGQDSTIYFWSAKVIAIYITAISIKLSFAILNALYDISNQNQRLKNRTLKGVFQMFKIIAICVGAIIIISIVIDKNPSNVLTGLGAMAAVLMLVFKDPIMGLVAGVQLSANDMLRPGDWITLPKHDADGEVVEVTLTTVKVQNWDKTITTIPPYALVSESFQNWRGMFDSGGRRIKRSIYIDMNSISFCTPEQQKRFGDRGWLKGLEEHDESIVNLTVLRN
;
A
#
# COMPACT_ATOMS: atom_id res chain seq x y z
N MET A 1 -9.16 -0.88 -17.72
CA MET A 1 -10.02 -1.93 -17.17
C MET A 1 -11.23 -2.22 -18.08
N HIS A 2 -11.96 -1.23 -18.58
CA HIS A 2 -13.07 -1.41 -19.53
C HIS A 2 -12.67 -2.05 -20.88
N PHE A 3 -11.45 -1.82 -21.38
CA PHE A 3 -11.01 -2.32 -22.68
C PHE A 3 -10.72 -3.85 -22.70
N ALA A 4 -10.10 -4.36 -21.62
CA ALA A 4 -9.90 -5.81 -21.47
C ALA A 4 -11.24 -6.56 -21.25
N PHE A 5 -12.19 -5.90 -20.59
CA PHE A 5 -13.57 -6.42 -20.44
C PHE A 5 -14.35 -6.37 -21.75
N PHE A 6 -14.09 -5.38 -22.59
CA PHE A 6 -14.67 -5.25 -23.92
C PHE A 6 -14.16 -6.35 -24.87
N VAL A 7 -12.88 -6.68 -24.83
CA VAL A 7 -12.28 -7.77 -25.62
C VAL A 7 -12.82 -9.14 -25.19
N LEU A 8 -13.04 -9.34 -23.88
CA LEU A 8 -13.66 -10.57 -23.34
C LEU A 8 -15.17 -10.66 -23.65
N ASN A 9 -15.89 -9.52 -23.72
CA ASN A 9 -17.31 -9.50 -24.09
C ASN A 9 -17.55 -9.64 -25.61
N LEU A 10 -16.60 -9.26 -26.46
CA LEU A 10 -16.68 -9.54 -27.92
C LEU A 10 -16.71 -11.04 -28.20
N HIS A 11 -16.21 -11.88 -27.29
CA HIS A 11 -16.27 -13.32 -27.36
C HIS A 11 -17.71 -13.90 -27.24
N HIS A 12 -18.67 -13.09 -26.73
CA HIS A 12 -20.04 -13.55 -26.48
C HIS A 12 -21.08 -13.01 -27.46
N GLN A 13 -20.72 -12.06 -28.34
CA GLN A 13 -21.64 -11.57 -29.37
C GLN A 13 -21.27 -12.12 -30.76
N SER A 14 -22.02 -13.09 -31.21
CA SER A 14 -21.98 -13.61 -32.60
C SER A 14 -22.32 -12.50 -33.60
N LEU A 15 -21.29 -11.86 -34.16
CA LEU A 15 -21.43 -11.11 -35.41
C LEU A 15 -21.78 -12.07 -36.51
N LYS A 16 -23.00 -11.97 -37.06
CA LYS A 16 -23.52 -12.81 -38.16
C LYS A 16 -22.56 -12.79 -39.35
N PRO A 17 -22.26 -13.96 -39.93
CA PRO A 17 -21.32 -14.12 -41.03
C PRO A 17 -22.00 -13.75 -42.37
N MET A 18 -22.18 -12.46 -42.67
CA MET A 18 -22.90 -12.08 -43.89
C MET A 18 -22.03 -11.52 -45.03
N ILE A 19 -20.74 -11.24 -44.79
CA ILE A 19 -19.90 -10.58 -45.80
C ILE A 19 -18.75 -11.45 -46.32
N PHE A 20 -18.42 -12.57 -45.66
CA PHE A 20 -17.25 -13.39 -46.02
C PHE A 20 -17.58 -14.54 -47.00
N ASN A 21 -18.85 -14.95 -47.09
CA ASN A 21 -19.26 -16.09 -47.96
C ASN A 21 -19.30 -15.75 -49.46
N ASP A 22 -19.37 -14.44 -49.82
CA ASP A 22 -19.50 -14.07 -51.24
C ASP A 22 -18.17 -13.87 -51.97
N ILE A 23 -17.05 -13.86 -51.27
CA ILE A 23 -15.71 -13.57 -51.84
C ILE A 23 -14.96 -14.89 -52.25
N ILE A 24 -15.31 -16.05 -51.70
CA ILE A 24 -14.60 -17.30 -51.97
C ILE A 24 -15.58 -18.34 -52.54
N SER A 25 -15.99 -18.16 -53.80
CA SER A 25 -16.82 -19.13 -54.52
C SER A 25 -16.01 -20.10 -55.38
N ASN A 26 -14.83 -20.54 -54.93
CA ASN A 26 -14.12 -21.64 -55.57
C ASN A 26 -14.35 -22.93 -54.75
N ALA A 27 -15.23 -23.81 -55.24
CA ALA A 27 -15.66 -25.02 -54.58
C ALA A 27 -14.49 -25.94 -54.14
N ASP A 28 -13.42 -26.00 -54.91
CA ASP A 28 -12.25 -26.86 -54.63
C ASP A 28 -11.42 -26.38 -53.41
N ILE A 29 -11.35 -25.06 -53.21
CA ILE A 29 -10.63 -24.48 -52.08
C ILE A 29 -11.44 -24.66 -50.80
N ILE A 30 -12.77 -24.55 -50.87
CA ILE A 30 -13.66 -24.73 -49.71
C ILE A 30 -13.68 -26.21 -49.30
N GLN A 31 -13.56 -27.13 -50.21
CA GLN A 31 -13.54 -28.56 -49.91
C GLN A 31 -12.22 -28.97 -49.25
N ALA A 32 -11.08 -28.50 -49.77
CA ALA A 32 -9.77 -28.65 -49.13
C ALA A 32 -9.70 -27.98 -47.76
N TRP A 33 -10.39 -26.84 -47.60
CA TRP A 33 -10.50 -26.12 -46.32
C TRP A 33 -11.23 -26.92 -45.24
N ASN A 34 -12.20 -27.73 -45.64
CA ASN A 34 -12.98 -28.56 -44.70
C ASN A 34 -12.29 -29.87 -44.31
N GLU A 35 -11.34 -30.36 -45.13
CA GLU A 35 -10.76 -31.69 -44.94
C GLU A 35 -9.55 -31.75 -44.01
N THR A 36 -8.82 -30.65 -43.77
CA THR A 36 -7.60 -30.72 -42.95
C THR A 36 -7.47 -29.59 -41.94
N ILE A 37 -7.60 -29.93 -40.66
CA ILE A 37 -7.35 -29.01 -39.53
C ILE A 37 -5.91 -28.45 -39.56
N GLU A 38 -4.94 -29.23 -40.05
CA GLU A 38 -3.53 -28.83 -40.16
C GLU A 38 -3.33 -27.69 -41.17
N LEU A 39 -4.04 -27.74 -42.31
CA LEU A 39 -3.98 -26.68 -43.34
C LEU A 39 -4.56 -25.37 -42.79
N ARG A 40 -5.66 -25.41 -42.05
CA ARG A 40 -6.27 -24.23 -41.42
C ARG A 40 -5.35 -23.61 -40.38
N LEU A 41 -4.70 -24.45 -39.56
CA LEU A 41 -3.75 -23.98 -38.55
C LEU A 41 -2.53 -23.32 -39.19
N THR A 42 -1.96 -23.91 -40.24
CA THR A 42 -0.80 -23.34 -40.95
C THR A 42 -1.15 -22.03 -41.63
N ILE A 43 -2.31 -21.92 -42.28
CA ILE A 43 -2.78 -20.65 -42.87
C ILE A 43 -3.03 -19.61 -41.79
N PHE A 44 -3.64 -19.99 -40.67
CA PHE A 44 -3.86 -19.10 -39.55
C PHE A 44 -2.54 -18.55 -38.97
N VAL A 45 -1.56 -19.42 -38.69
CA VAL A 45 -0.23 -19.02 -38.20
C VAL A 45 0.49 -18.12 -39.21
N ALA A 46 0.45 -18.45 -40.50
CA ALA A 46 1.03 -17.66 -41.59
C ALA A 46 0.40 -16.24 -41.64
N THR A 47 -0.93 -16.17 -41.54
CA THR A 47 -1.69 -14.90 -41.50
C THR A 47 -1.32 -14.10 -40.25
N CYS A 48 -1.15 -14.77 -39.11
CA CYS A 48 -0.66 -14.15 -37.87
C CYS A 48 0.68 -13.46 -38.05
N ILE A 49 1.66 -14.20 -38.56
CA ILE A 49 3.02 -13.70 -38.78
C ILE A 49 3.00 -12.55 -39.81
N LEU A 50 2.24 -12.68 -40.86
CA LEU A 50 2.10 -11.68 -41.90
C LEU A 50 1.50 -10.37 -41.33
N LEU A 51 0.41 -10.45 -40.57
CA LEU A 51 -0.24 -9.27 -39.97
C LEU A 51 0.68 -8.57 -38.95
N LEU A 52 1.38 -9.31 -38.11
CA LEU A 52 2.34 -8.76 -37.18
C LEU A 52 3.47 -8.07 -37.91
N TYR A 53 4.04 -8.68 -38.95
CA TYR A 53 5.11 -8.11 -39.76
C TYR A 53 4.65 -6.83 -40.48
N LEU A 54 3.48 -6.90 -41.16
CA LEU A 54 2.91 -5.78 -41.89
C LEU A 54 2.65 -4.57 -40.96
N THR A 55 2.10 -4.84 -39.80
CA THR A 55 1.82 -3.78 -38.78
C THR A 55 3.12 -3.14 -38.28
N ASP A 56 4.15 -3.95 -37.97
CA ASP A 56 5.45 -3.39 -37.55
C ASP A 56 6.10 -2.56 -38.65
N LEU A 57 5.99 -3.02 -39.90
CA LEU A 57 6.53 -2.30 -41.07
C LEU A 57 5.79 -0.97 -41.33
N ILE A 58 4.45 -0.97 -41.27
CA ILE A 58 3.62 0.25 -41.41
C ILE A 58 3.91 1.21 -40.29
N CYS A 59 3.99 0.71 -39.07
CA CYS A 59 4.27 1.53 -37.90
C CYS A 59 5.62 2.25 -38.02
N ARG A 60 6.68 1.52 -38.34
CA ARG A 60 8.04 2.07 -38.44
C ARG A 60 8.24 2.97 -39.66
N LYS A 61 7.68 2.62 -40.83
CA LYS A 61 7.92 3.34 -42.08
C LYS A 61 6.96 4.52 -42.34
N ALA A 62 5.72 4.43 -41.85
CA ALA A 62 4.70 5.43 -42.13
C ALA A 62 4.28 6.20 -40.87
N ILE A 63 3.90 5.52 -39.79
CA ILE A 63 3.23 6.16 -38.65
C ILE A 63 4.21 6.96 -37.79
N VAL A 64 5.33 6.37 -37.42
CA VAL A 64 6.34 7.03 -36.57
C VAL A 64 6.94 8.27 -37.25
N PRO A 65 7.34 8.24 -38.53
CA PRO A 65 7.83 9.44 -39.23
C PRO A 65 6.77 10.52 -39.37
N LEU A 66 5.50 10.12 -39.64
CA LEU A 66 4.38 11.06 -39.76
C LEU A 66 4.10 11.73 -38.40
N ALA A 67 4.07 10.96 -37.31
CA ALA A 67 3.90 11.45 -35.96
C ALA A 67 5.00 12.46 -35.60
N ASN A 68 6.26 12.12 -35.85
CA ASN A 68 7.39 13.01 -35.60
C ASN A 68 7.30 14.33 -36.43
N LYS A 69 6.73 14.27 -37.64
CA LYS A 69 6.50 15.46 -38.46
C LYS A 69 5.39 16.35 -37.91
N ILE A 70 4.34 15.75 -37.31
CA ILE A 70 3.23 16.47 -36.70
C ILE A 70 3.68 17.11 -35.38
N THR A 71 4.39 16.36 -34.52
CA THR A 71 4.89 16.85 -33.22
C THR A 71 5.78 18.08 -33.38
N ARG A 72 6.57 18.13 -34.44
CA ARG A 72 7.40 19.32 -34.74
C ARG A 72 6.62 20.59 -35.13
N ARG A 73 5.32 20.45 -35.48
CA ARG A 73 4.44 21.56 -35.85
C ARG A 73 3.51 22.02 -34.73
N THR A 74 3.33 21.20 -33.72
CA THR A 74 2.35 21.46 -32.64
C THR A 74 3.08 21.64 -31.31
N SER A 75 2.69 22.65 -30.55
CA SER A 75 3.31 23.07 -29.27
C SER A 75 2.58 22.49 -28.06
N SER A 76 1.70 21.49 -28.24
CA SER A 76 0.89 20.93 -27.16
C SER A 76 1.61 19.80 -26.43
N ARG A 77 1.59 19.83 -25.08
CA ARG A 77 2.20 18.78 -24.24
C ARG A 77 1.52 17.42 -24.39
N TRP A 78 0.23 17.38 -24.73
CA TRP A 78 -0.52 16.14 -24.96
C TRP A 78 -0.07 15.43 -26.23
N ASP A 79 0.33 16.20 -27.25
CA ASP A 79 0.82 15.66 -28.50
C ASP A 79 2.17 14.95 -28.30
N GLU A 80 2.99 15.42 -27.37
CA GLU A 80 4.28 14.80 -27.03
C GLU A 80 4.09 13.41 -26.38
N ILE A 81 3.03 13.19 -25.61
CA ILE A 81 2.68 11.88 -25.02
C ILE A 81 2.11 10.95 -26.09
N LEU A 82 1.09 11.40 -26.81
CA LEU A 82 0.34 10.59 -27.76
C LEU A 82 1.14 10.25 -29.01
N LEU A 83 2.03 11.14 -29.42
CA LEU A 83 2.88 10.98 -30.60
C LEU A 83 4.27 10.42 -30.28
N ASN A 84 4.52 10.04 -29.02
CA ASN A 84 5.74 9.31 -28.64
C ASN A 84 5.82 8.01 -29.46
N SER A 85 6.98 7.76 -30.08
CA SER A 85 7.20 6.60 -30.95
C SER A 85 6.90 5.26 -30.26
N ASP A 86 7.21 5.14 -28.97
CA ASP A 86 6.99 3.91 -28.21
C ASP A 86 5.50 3.71 -27.89
N VAL A 87 4.79 4.79 -27.56
CA VAL A 87 3.34 4.74 -27.31
C VAL A 87 2.61 4.36 -28.58
N LEU A 88 2.88 5.05 -29.69
CA LEU A 88 2.29 4.76 -31.00
C LEU A 88 2.56 3.32 -31.44
N THR A 89 3.82 2.90 -31.37
CA THR A 89 4.19 1.54 -31.77
C THR A 89 3.41 0.48 -30.97
N ASN A 90 3.25 0.66 -29.66
CA ASN A 90 2.52 -0.29 -28.83
C ASN A 90 1.00 -0.21 -29.06
N ILE A 91 0.44 0.97 -29.34
CA ILE A 91 -0.98 1.10 -29.74
C ILE A 91 -1.25 0.30 -31.02
N PHE A 92 -0.42 0.49 -32.04
CA PHE A 92 -0.65 -0.20 -33.32
C PHE A 92 -0.40 -1.70 -33.25
N ARG A 93 0.48 -2.17 -32.35
CA ARG A 93 0.70 -3.61 -32.11
C ARG A 93 -0.48 -4.33 -31.46
N ILE A 94 -1.45 -3.60 -30.89
CA ILE A 94 -2.66 -4.23 -30.34
C ILE A 94 -3.65 -4.62 -31.43
N PHE A 95 -3.67 -3.95 -32.59
CA PHE A 95 -4.65 -4.21 -33.65
C PHE A 95 -4.56 -5.61 -34.26
N PRO A 96 -3.37 -6.12 -34.66
CA PRO A 96 -3.29 -7.45 -35.27
C PRO A 96 -3.88 -8.57 -34.41
N PRO A 97 -3.52 -8.72 -33.13
CA PRO A 97 -4.07 -9.78 -32.30
C PRO A 97 -5.58 -9.62 -32.04
N ILE A 98 -6.13 -8.40 -32.05
CA ILE A 98 -7.58 -8.19 -31.98
C ILE A 98 -8.27 -8.70 -33.27
N ILE A 99 -7.72 -8.35 -34.42
CA ILE A 99 -8.24 -8.83 -35.71
C ILE A 99 -8.16 -10.35 -35.76
N MET A 100 -7.06 -10.94 -35.29
CA MET A 100 -6.87 -12.39 -35.24
C MET A 100 -7.89 -13.08 -34.32
N LEU A 101 -8.14 -12.48 -33.13
CA LEU A 101 -9.16 -13.00 -32.23
C LEU A 101 -10.55 -12.97 -32.85
N ALA A 102 -10.86 -11.96 -33.67
CA ALA A 102 -12.13 -11.86 -34.41
C ALA A 102 -12.24 -12.87 -35.56
N LEU A 103 -11.13 -13.18 -36.23
CA LEU A 103 -11.09 -14.15 -37.35
C LEU A 103 -11.02 -15.61 -36.88
N LEU A 104 -10.55 -15.84 -35.65
CA LEU A 104 -10.30 -17.18 -35.08
C LEU A 104 -11.51 -18.13 -35.20
N PRO A 105 -12.76 -17.72 -34.83
CA PRO A 105 -13.93 -18.59 -34.90
C PRO A 105 -14.25 -19.05 -36.35
N HIS A 106 -13.97 -18.18 -37.31
CA HIS A 106 -14.24 -18.46 -38.72
C HIS A 106 -13.22 -19.44 -39.35
N MET A 107 -11.99 -19.40 -38.84
CA MET A 107 -10.91 -20.23 -39.35
C MET A 107 -10.81 -21.61 -38.71
N LEU A 108 -10.97 -21.72 -37.40
CA LEU A 108 -10.71 -22.97 -36.66
C LEU A 108 -11.97 -23.66 -36.14
N GLY A 109 -13.17 -23.04 -36.28
CA GLY A 109 -14.40 -23.56 -35.69
C GLY A 109 -14.40 -23.43 -34.15
N GLN A 110 -15.54 -23.06 -33.59
CA GLN A 110 -15.64 -22.75 -32.16
C GLN A 110 -15.49 -23.96 -31.22
N ASP A 111 -15.76 -25.18 -31.75
CA ASP A 111 -15.77 -26.40 -30.94
C ASP A 111 -14.42 -27.13 -30.90
N SER A 112 -13.39 -26.59 -31.55
CA SER A 112 -12.07 -27.24 -31.57
C SER A 112 -11.22 -26.90 -30.36
N THR A 113 -10.53 -27.88 -29.78
CA THR A 113 -9.54 -27.70 -28.72
C THR A 113 -8.45 -26.69 -29.13
N ILE A 114 -8.11 -26.66 -30.43
CA ILE A 114 -7.11 -25.76 -31.01
C ILE A 114 -7.60 -24.31 -30.95
N TYR A 115 -8.89 -24.06 -31.22
CA TYR A 115 -9.50 -22.73 -31.04
C TYR A 115 -9.34 -22.23 -29.64
N PHE A 116 -9.67 -23.04 -28.62
CA PHE A 116 -9.62 -22.68 -27.24
C PHE A 116 -8.20 -22.26 -26.79
N TRP A 117 -7.19 -23.05 -27.12
CA TRP A 117 -5.80 -22.71 -26.77
C TRP A 117 -5.27 -21.53 -27.56
N SER A 118 -5.61 -21.42 -28.84
CA SER A 118 -5.20 -20.26 -29.65
C SER A 118 -5.80 -18.96 -29.16
N ALA A 119 -7.07 -18.96 -28.76
CA ALA A 119 -7.74 -17.81 -28.19
C ALA A 119 -7.04 -17.35 -26.86
N LYS A 120 -6.67 -18.30 -25.99
CA LYS A 120 -5.94 -18.01 -24.76
C LYS A 120 -4.56 -17.38 -25.02
N VAL A 121 -3.80 -17.94 -25.96
CA VAL A 121 -2.47 -17.41 -26.33
C VAL A 121 -2.60 -16.00 -26.88
N ILE A 122 -3.56 -15.71 -27.73
CA ILE A 122 -3.81 -14.38 -28.29
C ILE A 122 -4.22 -13.41 -27.15
N ALA A 123 -5.09 -13.82 -26.25
CA ALA A 123 -5.52 -13.00 -25.11
C ALA A 123 -4.36 -12.67 -24.15
N ILE A 124 -3.49 -13.64 -23.87
CA ILE A 124 -2.26 -13.43 -23.08
C ILE A 124 -1.33 -12.43 -23.80
N TYR A 125 -1.17 -12.57 -25.12
CA TYR A 125 -0.35 -11.65 -25.92
C TYR A 125 -0.91 -10.22 -25.90
N ILE A 126 -2.24 -10.04 -26.05
CA ILE A 126 -2.91 -8.74 -25.92
C ILE A 126 -2.65 -8.13 -24.53
N THR A 127 -2.77 -8.93 -23.48
CA THR A 127 -2.49 -8.48 -22.11
C THR A 127 -1.04 -8.02 -21.95
N ALA A 128 -0.08 -8.77 -22.49
CA ALA A 128 1.34 -8.41 -22.45
C ALA A 128 1.64 -7.10 -23.20
N ILE A 129 1.03 -6.89 -24.37
CA ILE A 129 1.17 -5.61 -25.11
C ILE A 129 0.51 -4.47 -24.35
N SER A 130 -0.65 -4.69 -23.71
CA SER A 130 -1.33 -3.68 -22.90
C SER A 130 -0.47 -3.22 -21.71
N ILE A 131 0.28 -4.14 -21.07
CA ILE A 131 1.25 -3.80 -20.03
C ILE A 131 2.40 -2.96 -20.62
N LYS A 132 2.95 -3.36 -21.79
CA LYS A 132 3.99 -2.56 -22.47
C LYS A 132 3.50 -1.18 -22.87
N LEU A 133 2.26 -1.07 -23.35
CA LEU A 133 1.64 0.23 -23.65
C LEU A 133 1.51 1.09 -22.38
N SER A 134 1.05 0.52 -21.27
CA SER A 134 0.99 1.22 -19.98
C SER A 134 2.37 1.73 -19.56
N PHE A 135 3.43 0.95 -19.76
CA PHE A 135 4.80 1.37 -19.48
C PHE A 135 5.25 2.49 -20.39
N ALA A 136 4.95 2.43 -21.69
CA ALA A 136 5.29 3.48 -22.65
C ALA A 136 4.62 4.79 -22.28
N ILE A 137 3.33 4.76 -21.91
CA ILE A 137 2.59 5.94 -21.43
C ILE A 137 3.20 6.51 -20.14
N LEU A 138 3.49 5.64 -19.16
CA LEU A 138 4.12 6.07 -17.90
C LEU A 138 5.50 6.66 -18.11
N ASN A 139 6.30 6.13 -19.04
CA ASN A 139 7.60 6.70 -19.41
C ASN A 139 7.44 8.05 -20.06
N ALA A 140 6.53 8.19 -21.03
CA ALA A 140 6.27 9.49 -21.68
C ALA A 140 5.81 10.55 -20.67
N LEU A 141 4.92 10.19 -19.74
CA LEU A 141 4.50 11.08 -18.64
C LEU A 141 5.65 11.46 -17.71
N TYR A 142 6.54 10.52 -17.40
CA TYR A 142 7.73 10.77 -16.59
C TYR A 142 8.68 11.75 -17.29
N ASP A 143 8.93 11.56 -18.58
CA ASP A 143 9.84 12.39 -19.37
C ASP A 143 9.33 13.85 -19.43
N ILE A 144 8.03 14.06 -19.65
CA ILE A 144 7.39 15.39 -19.63
C ILE A 144 7.44 16.01 -18.23
N SER A 145 7.18 15.20 -17.20
CA SER A 145 7.26 15.68 -15.82
C SER A 145 8.68 16.11 -15.43
N ASN A 146 9.70 15.44 -15.97
CA ASN A 146 11.09 15.73 -15.68
C ASN A 146 11.61 16.98 -16.45
N GLN A 147 10.99 17.34 -17.57
CA GLN A 147 11.29 18.58 -18.31
C GLN A 147 10.81 19.84 -17.55
N ASN A 148 9.87 19.69 -16.61
CA ASN A 148 9.33 20.81 -15.86
C ASN A 148 10.27 21.16 -14.69
N GLN A 149 10.95 22.32 -14.75
CA GLN A 149 11.94 22.77 -13.74
C GLN A 149 11.42 22.75 -12.30
N ARG A 150 10.11 22.95 -12.08
CA ARG A 150 9.49 22.93 -10.76
C ARG A 150 9.40 21.51 -10.15
N LEU A 151 9.42 20.47 -10.97
CA LEU A 151 9.28 19.07 -10.57
C LEU A 151 10.60 18.29 -10.59
N LYS A 152 11.63 18.85 -11.24
CA LYS A 152 12.96 18.25 -11.40
C LYS A 152 13.65 17.89 -10.07
N ASN A 153 13.34 18.64 -9.00
CA ASN A 153 13.90 18.41 -7.66
C ASN A 153 13.11 17.40 -6.81
N ARG A 154 12.05 16.78 -7.34
CA ARG A 154 11.27 15.75 -6.61
C ARG A 154 11.58 14.38 -7.18
N THR A 155 11.72 13.39 -6.30
CA THR A 155 11.97 11.97 -6.64
C THR A 155 10.74 11.30 -7.23
N LEU A 156 10.21 11.82 -8.37
CA LEU A 156 9.03 11.29 -9.05
C LEU A 156 9.26 9.87 -9.62
N LYS A 157 10.53 9.50 -9.85
CA LYS A 157 10.89 8.17 -10.38
C LYS A 157 10.27 7.01 -9.59
N GLY A 158 10.27 7.11 -8.27
CA GLY A 158 9.66 6.08 -7.39
C GLY A 158 8.17 5.94 -7.60
N VAL A 159 7.45 7.06 -7.79
CA VAL A 159 6.00 7.06 -8.02
C VAL A 159 5.65 6.37 -9.35
N PHE A 160 6.35 6.71 -10.43
CA PHE A 160 6.14 6.05 -11.74
C PHE A 160 6.51 4.56 -11.69
N GLN A 161 7.53 4.19 -10.92
CA GLN A 161 7.89 2.79 -10.70
C GLN A 161 6.79 2.02 -9.95
N MET A 162 6.15 2.63 -8.95
CA MET A 162 4.97 2.02 -8.28
C MET A 162 3.84 1.74 -9.28
N PHE A 163 3.49 2.68 -10.15
CA PHE A 163 2.45 2.47 -11.16
C PHE A 163 2.80 1.33 -12.14
N LYS A 164 4.09 1.18 -12.51
CA LYS A 164 4.53 0.05 -13.33
C LYS A 164 4.35 -1.30 -12.62
N ILE A 165 4.68 -1.36 -11.33
CA ILE A 165 4.47 -2.57 -10.52
C ILE A 165 2.98 -2.92 -10.44
N ILE A 166 2.12 -1.92 -10.20
CA ILE A 166 0.66 -2.13 -10.19
C ILE A 166 0.17 -2.66 -11.55
N ALA A 167 0.66 -2.10 -12.66
CA ALA A 167 0.31 -2.57 -13.99
C ALA A 167 0.73 -4.04 -14.24
N ILE A 168 1.91 -4.44 -13.74
CA ILE A 168 2.36 -5.85 -13.78
C ILE A 168 1.43 -6.73 -12.95
N CYS A 169 1.10 -6.33 -11.72
CA CYS A 169 0.22 -7.12 -10.84
C CYS A 169 -1.17 -7.31 -11.46
N VAL A 170 -1.76 -6.24 -12.00
CA VAL A 170 -3.05 -6.32 -12.70
C VAL A 170 -2.97 -7.23 -13.92
N GLY A 171 -1.91 -7.08 -14.72
CA GLY A 171 -1.68 -7.93 -15.89
C GLY A 171 -1.49 -9.40 -15.51
N ALA A 172 -0.77 -9.68 -14.43
CA ALA A 172 -0.58 -11.05 -13.93
C ALA A 172 -1.92 -11.67 -13.49
N ILE A 173 -2.79 -10.93 -12.80
CA ILE A 173 -4.13 -11.41 -12.40
C ILE A 173 -4.96 -11.75 -13.66
N ILE A 174 -4.92 -10.91 -14.69
CA ILE A 174 -5.62 -11.14 -15.94
C ILE A 174 -5.08 -12.40 -16.64
N ILE A 175 -3.75 -12.56 -16.72
CA ILE A 175 -3.13 -13.75 -17.34
C ILE A 175 -3.51 -15.02 -16.57
N ILE A 176 -3.44 -15.01 -15.24
CA ILE A 176 -3.84 -16.14 -14.40
C ILE A 176 -5.31 -16.48 -14.65
N SER A 177 -6.17 -15.46 -14.73
CA SER A 177 -7.60 -15.61 -15.01
C SER A 177 -7.87 -16.29 -16.36
N ILE A 178 -7.14 -15.88 -17.41
CA ILE A 178 -7.22 -16.50 -18.75
C ILE A 178 -6.77 -17.96 -18.71
N VAL A 179 -5.68 -18.26 -18.01
CA VAL A 179 -5.14 -19.63 -17.91
C VAL A 179 -6.10 -20.56 -17.18
N ILE A 180 -6.69 -20.11 -16.06
CA ILE A 180 -7.58 -20.91 -15.21
C ILE A 180 -9.03 -20.92 -15.74
N ASP A 181 -9.35 -20.11 -16.75
CA ASP A 181 -10.71 -19.98 -17.31
C ASP A 181 -11.72 -19.43 -16.30
N LYS A 182 -11.30 -18.50 -15.48
CA LYS A 182 -12.14 -17.85 -14.47
C LYS A 182 -12.19 -16.35 -14.69
N ASN A 183 -13.29 -15.73 -14.24
CA ASN A 183 -13.41 -14.29 -14.30
C ASN A 183 -12.31 -13.64 -13.41
N PRO A 184 -11.61 -12.58 -13.86
CA PRO A 184 -10.61 -11.86 -13.05
C PRO A 184 -11.12 -11.41 -11.69
N SER A 185 -12.40 -11.05 -11.55
CA SER A 185 -12.99 -10.69 -10.25
C SER A 185 -13.05 -11.87 -9.28
N ASN A 186 -13.31 -13.10 -9.76
CA ASN A 186 -13.30 -14.29 -8.92
C ASN A 186 -11.89 -14.62 -8.41
N VAL A 187 -10.88 -14.45 -9.28
CA VAL A 187 -9.48 -14.63 -8.91
C VAL A 187 -9.09 -13.59 -7.86
N LEU A 188 -9.46 -12.32 -8.06
CA LEU A 188 -9.18 -11.24 -7.12
C LEU A 188 -9.88 -11.46 -5.76
N THR A 189 -11.14 -11.92 -5.77
CA THR A 189 -11.86 -12.26 -4.55
C THR A 189 -11.18 -13.40 -3.79
N GLY A 190 -10.75 -14.46 -4.48
CA GLY A 190 -10.00 -15.55 -3.85
C GLY A 190 -8.66 -15.10 -3.25
N LEU A 191 -7.90 -14.29 -3.99
CA LEU A 191 -6.66 -13.70 -3.48
C LEU A 191 -6.91 -12.77 -2.30
N GLY A 192 -7.99 -11.97 -2.34
CA GLY A 192 -8.38 -11.07 -1.26
C GLY A 192 -8.75 -11.83 0.01
N ALA A 193 -9.52 -12.91 -0.11
CA ALA A 193 -9.85 -13.78 1.01
C ALA A 193 -8.60 -14.42 1.64
N MET A 194 -7.68 -14.93 0.80
CA MET A 194 -6.41 -15.48 1.28
C MET A 194 -5.55 -14.41 1.98
N ALA A 195 -5.48 -13.21 1.41
CA ALA A 195 -4.74 -12.10 2.01
C ALA A 195 -5.34 -11.69 3.37
N ALA A 196 -6.67 -11.69 3.51
CA ALA A 196 -7.33 -11.40 4.79
C ALA A 196 -6.99 -12.45 5.87
N VAL A 197 -6.97 -13.73 5.52
CA VAL A 197 -6.57 -14.81 6.43
C VAL A 197 -5.09 -14.66 6.83
N LEU A 198 -4.21 -14.42 5.86
CA LEU A 198 -2.79 -14.18 6.14
C LEU A 198 -2.59 -12.97 7.03
N MET A 199 -3.30 -11.85 6.76
CA MET A 199 -3.22 -10.65 7.60
C MET A 199 -3.67 -10.95 9.04
N LEU A 200 -4.72 -11.78 9.22
CA LEU A 200 -5.17 -12.18 10.55
C LEU A 200 -4.11 -12.99 11.30
N VAL A 201 -3.46 -13.94 10.62
CA VAL A 201 -2.40 -14.78 11.21
C VAL A 201 -1.16 -13.95 11.57
N PHE A 202 -0.78 -12.99 10.74
CA PHE A 202 0.42 -12.16 10.95
C PHE A 202 0.16 -10.88 11.74
N LYS A 203 -1.08 -10.59 12.13
CA LYS A 203 -1.45 -9.35 12.83
C LYS A 203 -0.59 -9.13 14.08
N ASP A 204 -0.56 -10.12 14.98
CA ASP A 204 0.13 -9.98 16.27
C ASP A 204 1.66 -9.92 16.12
N PRO A 205 2.32 -10.75 15.29
CA PRO A 205 3.74 -10.60 14.99
C PRO A 205 4.11 -9.23 14.42
N ILE A 206 3.30 -8.71 13.48
CA ILE A 206 3.56 -7.38 12.89
C ILE A 206 3.38 -6.28 13.94
N MET A 207 2.32 -6.34 14.75
CA MET A 207 2.10 -5.37 15.83
C MET A 207 3.24 -5.41 16.86
N GLY A 208 3.71 -6.59 17.24
CA GLY A 208 4.86 -6.73 18.14
C GLY A 208 6.13 -6.11 17.58
N LEU A 209 6.44 -6.39 16.30
CA LEU A 209 7.59 -5.82 15.62
C LEU A 209 7.52 -4.28 15.53
N VAL A 210 6.38 -3.74 15.09
CA VAL A 210 6.18 -2.29 14.96
C VAL A 210 6.31 -1.60 16.34
N ALA A 211 5.70 -2.17 17.36
CA ALA A 211 5.78 -1.65 18.72
C ALA A 211 7.22 -1.71 19.28
N GLY A 212 7.96 -2.80 19.04
CA GLY A 212 9.37 -2.91 19.44
C GLY A 212 10.25 -1.85 18.79
N VAL A 213 10.07 -1.62 17.49
CA VAL A 213 10.75 -0.52 16.77
C VAL A 213 10.35 0.85 17.35
N GLN A 214 9.08 1.06 17.64
CA GLN A 214 8.56 2.31 18.17
C GLN A 214 9.09 2.61 19.58
N LEU A 215 9.13 1.60 20.47
CA LEU A 215 9.72 1.71 21.80
C LEU A 215 11.19 2.16 21.73
N SER A 216 11.96 1.54 20.82
CA SER A 216 13.38 1.84 20.63
C SER A 216 13.59 3.21 19.96
N ALA A 217 12.86 3.52 18.88
CA ALA A 217 13.03 4.76 18.13
C ALA A 217 12.64 6.01 18.93
N ASN A 218 11.63 5.90 19.80
CA ASN A 218 11.17 7.00 20.67
C ASN A 218 11.87 6.99 22.03
N ASP A 219 12.81 6.10 22.28
CA ASP A 219 13.52 5.97 23.56
C ASP A 219 12.58 5.86 24.77
N MET A 220 11.46 5.16 24.58
CA MET A 220 10.44 5.03 25.62
C MET A 220 10.88 4.12 26.76
N LEU A 221 11.75 3.15 26.46
CA LEU A 221 12.18 2.12 27.42
C LEU A 221 13.61 1.66 27.12
N ARG A 222 14.40 1.53 28.18
CA ARG A 222 15.77 0.97 28.13
C ARG A 222 15.93 -0.16 29.15
N PRO A 223 16.82 -1.12 28.91
CA PRO A 223 17.29 -2.01 29.98
C PRO A 223 17.83 -1.22 31.16
N GLY A 224 17.47 -1.59 32.39
CA GLY A 224 17.79 -0.87 33.61
C GLY A 224 16.74 0.12 34.07
N ASP A 225 15.74 0.45 33.25
CA ASP A 225 14.63 1.30 33.67
C ASP A 225 13.73 0.59 34.69
N TRP A 226 13.34 1.31 35.73
CA TRP A 226 12.22 0.87 36.57
C TRP A 226 10.90 1.29 35.95
N ILE A 227 10.03 0.31 35.71
CA ILE A 227 8.67 0.56 35.19
C ILE A 227 7.60 -0.06 36.07
N THR A 228 6.42 0.56 36.05
CA THR A 228 5.22 0.02 36.68
C THR A 228 4.10 -0.08 35.66
N LEU A 229 3.60 -1.30 35.42
CA LEU A 229 2.49 -1.62 34.53
C LEU A 229 1.50 -2.53 35.27
N PRO A 230 0.52 -1.96 36.01
CA PRO A 230 -0.35 -2.72 36.91
C PRO A 230 -1.17 -3.80 36.24
N LYS A 231 -1.62 -3.58 35.00
CA LYS A 231 -2.43 -4.55 34.24
C LYS A 231 -1.71 -5.87 33.94
N HIS A 232 -0.39 -5.86 33.94
CA HIS A 232 0.45 -7.02 33.65
C HIS A 232 1.24 -7.50 34.87
N ASP A 233 0.87 -7.02 36.08
CA ASP A 233 1.56 -7.33 37.33
C ASP A 233 3.07 -7.12 37.23
N ALA A 234 3.46 -6.05 36.54
CA ALA A 234 4.85 -5.68 36.37
C ALA A 234 5.17 -4.40 37.16
N ASP A 235 6.05 -4.53 38.15
CA ASP A 235 6.63 -3.44 38.93
C ASP A 235 8.07 -3.81 39.27
N GLY A 236 9.01 -3.31 38.47
CA GLY A 236 10.39 -3.70 38.62
C GLY A 236 11.29 -3.14 37.52
N GLU A 237 12.49 -3.71 37.46
CA GLU A 237 13.54 -3.31 36.53
C GLU A 237 13.43 -4.06 35.20
N VAL A 238 13.57 -3.34 34.10
CA VAL A 238 13.65 -3.90 32.77
C VAL A 238 14.99 -4.59 32.55
N VAL A 239 14.96 -5.91 32.40
CA VAL A 239 16.16 -6.74 32.20
C VAL A 239 16.56 -6.76 30.73
N GLU A 240 15.58 -6.92 29.83
CA GLU A 240 15.81 -7.11 28.41
C GLU A 240 14.68 -6.51 27.58
N VAL A 241 15.05 -5.84 26.50
CA VAL A 241 14.13 -5.32 25.49
C VAL A 241 14.49 -5.93 24.16
N THR A 242 13.61 -6.79 23.61
CA THR A 242 13.74 -7.35 22.26
C THR A 242 12.62 -6.82 21.37
N LEU A 243 12.67 -7.13 20.07
CA LEU A 243 11.62 -6.74 19.12
C LEU A 243 10.26 -7.37 19.43
N THR A 244 10.23 -8.49 20.09
CA THR A 244 9.01 -9.27 20.33
C THR A 244 8.63 -9.40 21.81
N THR A 245 9.56 -9.12 22.73
CA THR A 245 9.32 -9.28 24.17
C THR A 245 10.12 -8.26 24.99
N VAL A 246 9.52 -7.81 26.08
CA VAL A 246 10.18 -7.04 27.14
C VAL A 246 10.12 -7.86 28.44
N LYS A 247 11.26 -8.07 29.09
CA LYS A 247 11.33 -8.80 30.36
C LYS A 247 11.56 -7.79 31.50
N VAL A 248 10.67 -7.84 32.48
CA VAL A 248 10.73 -7.02 33.69
C VAL A 248 10.96 -7.94 34.90
N GLN A 249 12.00 -7.67 35.66
CA GLN A 249 12.24 -8.35 36.94
C GLN A 249 11.54 -7.57 38.04
N ASN A 250 10.47 -8.13 38.58
CA ASN A 250 9.74 -7.58 39.72
C ASN A 250 10.59 -7.57 41.00
N TRP A 251 10.17 -6.84 42.00
CA TRP A 251 10.87 -6.73 43.28
C TRP A 251 10.92 -8.05 44.07
N ASP A 252 9.97 -8.94 43.85
CA ASP A 252 9.95 -10.32 44.37
C ASP A 252 10.86 -11.30 43.60
N LYS A 253 11.64 -10.79 42.62
CA LYS A 253 12.51 -11.55 41.73
C LYS A 253 11.79 -12.39 40.66
N THR A 254 10.49 -12.33 40.55
CA THR A 254 9.77 -12.93 39.42
C THR A 254 10.07 -12.14 38.13
N ILE A 255 10.00 -12.82 36.98
CA ILE A 255 10.17 -12.19 35.67
C ILE A 255 8.84 -12.16 34.96
N THR A 256 8.31 -10.95 34.71
CA THR A 256 7.14 -10.74 33.88
C THR A 256 7.57 -10.47 32.44
N THR A 257 7.04 -11.25 31.50
CA THR A 257 7.30 -11.07 30.06
C THR A 257 6.13 -10.35 29.42
N ILE A 258 6.38 -9.18 28.86
CA ILE A 258 5.36 -8.28 28.32
C ILE A 258 5.58 -8.16 26.80
N PRO A 259 4.54 -8.32 25.97
CA PRO A 259 4.65 -8.02 24.55
C PRO A 259 4.82 -6.50 24.33
N PRO A 260 5.75 -6.06 23.46
CA PRO A 260 6.03 -4.64 23.22
C PRO A 260 4.78 -3.81 22.88
N TYR A 261 3.80 -4.39 22.18
CA TYR A 261 2.59 -3.66 21.82
C TYR A 261 1.76 -3.23 23.05
N ALA A 262 1.82 -3.96 24.16
CA ALA A 262 1.12 -3.59 25.38
C ALA A 262 1.70 -2.27 25.96
N LEU A 263 3.03 -2.10 25.91
CA LEU A 263 3.71 -0.89 26.35
C LEU A 263 3.48 0.32 25.46
N VAL A 264 3.09 0.11 24.18
CA VAL A 264 2.75 1.20 23.26
C VAL A 264 1.26 1.54 23.32
N SER A 265 0.39 0.53 23.50
CA SER A 265 -1.07 0.69 23.50
C SER A 265 -1.65 1.06 24.86
N GLU A 266 -0.94 0.77 25.94
CA GLU A 266 -1.35 1.05 27.31
C GLU A 266 -0.44 2.09 27.96
N SER A 267 -0.95 2.75 28.99
CA SER A 267 -0.14 3.65 29.80
C SER A 267 0.68 2.88 30.81
N PHE A 268 1.97 3.15 30.89
CA PHE A 268 2.86 2.65 31.93
C PHE A 268 3.63 3.81 32.55
N GLN A 269 4.12 3.62 33.77
CA GLN A 269 4.97 4.59 34.45
C GLN A 269 6.43 4.18 34.26
N ASN A 270 7.25 5.07 33.71
CA ASN A 270 8.70 4.93 33.67
C ASN A 270 9.31 5.86 34.71
N TRP A 271 10.02 5.29 35.66
CA TRP A 271 10.62 6.02 36.77
C TRP A 271 12.00 6.64 36.47
N ARG A 272 12.50 6.48 35.23
CA ARG A 272 13.77 7.09 34.78
C ARG A 272 13.82 8.58 35.09
N GLY A 273 12.76 9.31 34.75
CA GLY A 273 12.70 10.75 34.99
C GLY A 273 12.82 11.15 36.47
N MET A 274 12.40 10.28 37.40
CA MET A 274 12.60 10.50 38.83
C MET A 274 14.09 10.41 39.19
N PHE A 275 14.81 9.41 38.68
CA PHE A 275 16.25 9.26 38.93
C PHE A 275 17.03 10.42 38.31
N ASP A 276 16.69 10.80 37.08
CA ASP A 276 17.38 11.88 36.36
C ASP A 276 17.14 13.25 37.02
N SER A 277 16.01 13.47 37.71
CA SER A 277 15.71 14.74 38.40
C SER A 277 16.41 14.92 39.76
N GLY A 278 17.13 13.88 40.22
CA GLY A 278 17.85 13.94 41.51
C GLY A 278 16.96 13.94 42.76
N GLY A 279 15.64 13.76 42.62
CA GLY A 279 14.74 13.75 43.76
C GLY A 279 13.35 13.17 43.47
N ARG A 280 12.72 12.65 44.52
CA ARG A 280 11.35 12.11 44.43
C ARG A 280 10.38 13.09 45.11
N ARG A 281 9.30 13.42 44.37
CA ARG A 281 8.19 14.18 44.96
C ARG A 281 7.50 13.34 46.05
N ILE A 282 7.47 13.84 47.26
CA ILE A 282 6.70 13.28 48.37
C ILE A 282 5.43 14.13 48.53
N LYS A 283 4.28 13.50 48.44
CA LYS A 283 2.98 14.11 48.71
C LYS A 283 2.31 13.31 49.81
N ARG A 284 2.18 13.93 50.97
CA ARG A 284 1.45 13.39 52.12
C ARG A 284 0.39 14.39 52.56
N SER A 285 -0.76 13.90 52.96
CA SER A 285 -1.84 14.69 53.55
C SER A 285 -1.98 14.32 55.03
N ILE A 286 -2.14 15.30 55.84
CA ILE A 286 -2.49 15.15 57.26
C ILE A 286 -3.92 15.66 57.38
N TYR A 287 -4.80 14.80 57.84
CA TYR A 287 -6.18 15.18 58.08
C TYR A 287 -6.24 15.87 59.45
N ILE A 288 -6.82 17.07 59.48
CA ILE A 288 -6.97 17.90 60.66
C ILE A 288 -8.44 17.99 60.99
N ASP A 289 -8.81 17.71 62.22
CA ASP A 289 -10.18 17.90 62.69
C ASP A 289 -10.50 19.42 62.70
N MET A 290 -11.53 19.79 61.96
CA MET A 290 -11.99 21.18 61.89
C MET A 290 -12.35 21.75 63.25
N ASN A 291 -12.82 20.95 64.19
CA ASN A 291 -13.15 21.37 65.53
C ASN A 291 -11.92 21.67 66.38
N SER A 292 -10.75 21.22 65.98
CA SER A 292 -9.48 21.52 66.65
C SER A 292 -8.86 22.86 66.28
N ILE A 293 -9.45 23.52 65.25
CA ILE A 293 -8.99 24.82 64.75
C ILE A 293 -9.55 25.91 65.67
N SER A 294 -8.69 26.66 66.31
CA SER A 294 -9.07 27.73 67.22
C SER A 294 -8.15 28.93 67.08
N PHE A 295 -8.61 30.10 67.51
CA PHE A 295 -7.76 31.32 67.58
C PHE A 295 -6.62 31.11 68.55
N CYS A 296 -5.48 31.68 68.22
CA CYS A 296 -4.26 31.63 69.04
C CYS A 296 -4.46 32.42 70.31
N THR A 297 -4.16 31.82 71.46
CA THR A 297 -4.12 32.59 72.75
C THR A 297 -2.89 33.47 72.79
N PRO A 298 -2.91 34.58 73.59
CA PRO A 298 -1.74 35.46 73.73
C PRO A 298 -0.46 34.75 74.22
N GLU A 299 -0.61 33.69 75.01
CA GLU A 299 0.51 32.87 75.47
C GLU A 299 1.10 32.00 74.38
N GLN A 300 0.24 31.45 73.55
CA GLN A 300 0.63 30.64 72.32
C GLN A 300 1.31 31.55 71.30
N GLN A 301 0.79 32.74 71.07
CA GLN A 301 1.37 33.74 70.19
C GLN A 301 2.77 34.10 70.56
N LYS A 302 3.00 34.41 71.88
CA LYS A 302 4.34 34.68 72.43
C LYS A 302 5.28 33.47 72.21
N ARG A 303 4.82 32.26 72.54
CA ARG A 303 5.59 31.00 72.34
C ARG A 303 6.00 30.76 70.91
N PHE A 304 5.17 31.11 69.95
CA PHE A 304 5.47 30.93 68.52
C PHE A 304 6.38 32.05 68.00
N GLY A 305 6.25 33.26 68.52
CA GLY A 305 7.16 34.36 68.26
C GLY A 305 8.58 34.07 68.79
N ASP A 306 8.70 33.57 70.02
CA ASP A 306 9.98 33.19 70.60
C ASP A 306 10.69 32.06 69.82
N ARG A 307 9.92 31.16 69.15
CA ARG A 307 10.45 30.12 68.28
C ARG A 307 10.72 30.58 66.87
N GLY A 308 10.43 31.82 66.52
CA GLY A 308 10.61 32.39 65.20
C GLY A 308 9.65 31.82 64.10
N TRP A 309 8.59 31.11 64.52
CA TRP A 309 7.62 30.55 63.58
C TRP A 309 6.70 31.59 62.95
N LEU A 310 6.61 32.76 63.56
CA LEU A 310 5.86 33.93 63.09
C LEU A 310 6.69 34.90 62.23
N LYS A 311 8.01 34.68 62.11
CA LYS A 311 8.88 35.50 61.26
C LYS A 311 8.46 35.35 59.80
N GLY A 312 7.92 36.35 59.23
CA GLY A 312 7.41 36.38 57.85
C GLY A 312 5.88 36.56 57.76
N LEU A 313 5.15 36.42 58.85
CA LEU A 313 3.74 36.78 58.92
C LEU A 313 3.51 38.20 59.38
N GLU A 314 4.51 38.78 60.06
CA GLU A 314 4.50 40.17 60.56
C GLU A 314 4.63 41.23 59.46
N GLU A 315 5.08 40.81 58.25
CA GLU A 315 5.29 41.70 57.09
C GLU A 315 4.05 41.91 56.22
N HIS A 316 2.95 41.16 56.44
CA HIS A 316 1.89 41.11 55.47
C HIS A 316 0.51 41.65 55.79
N ASP A 317 0.24 42.13 56.98
CA ASP A 317 -0.99 42.89 57.33
C ASP A 317 -1.42 42.68 58.78
N GLU A 318 -1.62 43.75 59.50
CA GLU A 318 -2.16 43.76 60.91
C GLU A 318 -3.55 43.10 60.99
N SER A 319 -4.27 42.91 59.84
CA SER A 319 -5.58 42.25 59.74
C SER A 319 -5.52 40.71 59.76
N ILE A 320 -4.34 40.13 59.54
CA ILE A 320 -4.16 38.65 59.47
C ILE A 320 -3.58 38.06 60.77
N VAL A 321 -3.36 38.86 61.78
CA VAL A 321 -2.74 38.44 63.11
C VAL A 321 -3.70 37.51 63.90
N ASN A 322 -4.89 37.25 63.47
CA ASN A 322 -5.72 36.19 64.06
C ASN A 322 -5.39 34.81 63.46
N LEU A 323 -4.17 34.38 63.66
CA LEU A 323 -3.68 33.12 63.23
C LEU A 323 -4.47 31.96 63.82
N THR A 324 -5.05 31.18 62.91
CA THR A 324 -5.68 29.91 63.23
C THR A 324 -4.60 28.87 63.57
N VAL A 325 -4.47 28.48 64.80
CA VAL A 325 -3.52 27.44 65.24
C VAL A 325 -4.20 26.10 65.28
N LEU A 326 -3.58 25.16 64.64
CA LEU A 326 -3.98 23.76 64.69
C LEU A 326 -3.63 23.19 66.05
N ARG A 327 -4.64 22.73 66.75
CA ARG A 327 -4.47 22.04 68.04
C ARG A 327 -4.63 20.53 67.77
N ASN A 328 -3.63 19.72 68.12
CA ASN A 328 -3.76 18.27 68.17
C ASN A 328 -4.62 17.86 69.35
#